data_f116a8210c25df860e05195c1af11419
#
_entry.id   f116a8210c25df860e05195c1af11419
#
_cell.length_a   1.000
_cell.length_b   1.000
_cell.length_c   1.000
_cell.angle_alpha   90.00
_cell.angle_beta   90.00
_cell.angle_gamma   90.00
#
_symmetry.space_group_name_H-M   'P 1'
#
loop_
_entity.id
_entity.type
_entity.pdbx_description
1 polymer ?
#
loop_
_entity_poly.entity_id
_entity_poly.type
_entity_poly.pdbx_seq_one_letter_code
_entity_poly.pdbx_strand_id
1 'polypeptide(L)'
;MIFKRQAENDFNVESIVSPEMEKAIDQCAKIYHGQPEWLDDVEGIKTINFAKALCSETARLVTLGIGIHLEGSARATWLQQQIDLVYSKLRDWVEYGCAYGTVFLKPNGTSLDVFTPADVLLVDYDNLDVRGIIFKDSYQSGKKWYTRLEYHRFVETVQDGVKLYPYYVSNRAYVSKSAESLGDPVPLTRTKWADMLEDTPPILKAPGEPLDKPMFGIFRTPQANNVDISSPLGLPIFREAVEELKDLDIAYSRNAGEIFDSQKIILADDRLLYEDGKNLKTRGPYDAKGMPHYVKNVFGNDAKEFYQEINPQLNTDVRINGINNLLSQIGYKAGFANGYFVFNESSGIQTATGVEADQQRTVQFIKDVRDQLEACLDATIYALNVYADLYGLSPVGPYEVTYDFGDILYDREADRSRWWQYVTQGKVPAWYYFVKFEGMTEEDAKAMVEEAQPDEKRLFDEE
;
A
#
# COMPACT_ATOMS: atom_id res chain seq x y z
N MET A 1 7.56 -19.70 -11.20
CA MET A 1 6.13 -19.57 -11.64
C MET A 1 5.97 -20.19 -13.04
N ILE A 2 4.90 -20.98 -13.27
CA ILE A 2 4.73 -21.76 -14.53
C ILE A 2 4.63 -20.85 -15.76
N PHE A 3 3.95 -19.69 -15.63
CA PHE A 3 3.78 -18.78 -16.77
C PHE A 3 5.10 -18.16 -17.24
N LYS A 4 6.06 -17.88 -16.35
CA LYS A 4 7.34 -17.28 -16.70
C LYS A 4 8.13 -18.15 -17.66
N ARG A 5 8.28 -19.44 -17.35
CA ARG A 5 8.98 -20.39 -18.23
C ARG A 5 8.34 -20.52 -19.62
N GLN A 6 7.00 -20.49 -19.70
CA GLN A 6 6.31 -20.54 -20.98
C GLN A 6 6.48 -19.23 -21.75
N ALA A 7 6.40 -18.08 -21.07
CA ALA A 7 6.64 -16.78 -21.67
C ALA A 7 8.09 -16.66 -22.22
N GLU A 8 9.07 -17.13 -21.45
CA GLU A 8 10.48 -17.18 -21.91
C GLU A 8 10.63 -17.98 -23.20
N ASN A 9 9.98 -19.14 -23.28
CA ASN A 9 10.05 -19.98 -24.49
C ASN A 9 9.33 -19.37 -25.69
N ASP A 10 8.13 -18.83 -25.49
CA ASP A 10 7.27 -18.35 -26.58
C ASP A 10 7.74 -17.02 -27.17
N PHE A 11 8.41 -16.19 -26.38
CA PHE A 11 9.02 -14.94 -26.83
C PHE A 11 10.55 -15.04 -27.02
N ASN A 12 11.16 -16.19 -26.75
CA ASN A 12 12.60 -16.43 -26.80
C ASN A 12 13.40 -15.37 -26.01
N VAL A 13 13.07 -15.22 -24.76
CA VAL A 13 13.66 -14.24 -23.82
C VAL A 13 13.97 -14.91 -22.49
N GLU A 14 14.76 -14.27 -21.66
CA GLU A 14 15.07 -14.70 -20.30
C GLU A 14 14.67 -13.65 -19.28
N SER A 15 14.28 -14.10 -18.08
CA SER A 15 14.01 -13.20 -16.95
C SER A 15 15.31 -12.58 -16.46
N ILE A 16 15.27 -11.27 -16.22
CA ILE A 16 16.40 -10.52 -15.64
C ILE A 16 16.30 -10.41 -14.09
N VAL A 17 15.21 -10.91 -13.50
CA VAL A 17 15.02 -10.85 -12.04
C VAL A 17 15.80 -11.99 -11.40
N SER A 18 16.69 -11.64 -10.46
CA SER A 18 17.47 -12.64 -9.73
C SER A 18 16.60 -13.56 -8.86
N PRO A 19 16.99 -14.82 -8.63
CA PRO A 19 16.28 -15.74 -7.74
C PRO A 19 16.12 -15.22 -6.32
N GLU A 20 17.10 -14.46 -5.83
CA GLU A 20 17.12 -13.83 -4.51
C GLU A 20 16.01 -12.77 -4.43
N MET A 21 15.85 -11.97 -5.47
CA MET A 21 14.80 -10.96 -5.55
C MET A 21 13.41 -11.58 -5.65
N GLU A 22 13.23 -12.63 -6.46
CA GLU A 22 11.97 -13.38 -6.52
C GLU A 22 11.57 -13.96 -5.17
N LYS A 23 12.53 -14.56 -4.46
CA LYS A 23 12.32 -15.11 -3.12
C LYS A 23 11.93 -14.03 -2.11
N ALA A 24 12.59 -12.87 -2.14
CA ALA A 24 12.29 -11.76 -1.24
C ALA A 24 10.87 -11.21 -1.46
N ILE A 25 10.46 -11.06 -2.71
CA ILE A 25 9.09 -10.61 -3.07
C ILE A 25 8.06 -11.65 -2.63
N ASP A 26 8.28 -12.94 -2.91
CA ASP A 26 7.35 -14.01 -2.51
C ASP A 26 7.18 -14.10 -0.99
N GLN A 27 8.28 -14.03 -0.24
CA GLN A 27 8.26 -14.00 1.22
C GLN A 27 7.43 -12.82 1.75
N CYS A 28 7.68 -11.62 1.25
CA CYS A 28 6.95 -10.43 1.68
C CYS A 28 5.47 -10.47 1.26
N ALA A 29 5.15 -11.02 0.08
CA ALA A 29 3.78 -11.21 -0.35
C ALA A 29 3.01 -12.13 0.62
N LYS A 30 3.60 -13.24 1.06
CA LYS A 30 3.02 -14.13 2.07
C LYS A 30 2.78 -13.40 3.39
N ILE A 31 3.74 -12.60 3.85
CA ILE A 31 3.61 -11.79 5.08
C ILE A 31 2.46 -10.81 4.95
N TYR A 32 2.37 -10.06 3.85
CA TYR A 32 1.28 -9.11 3.61
C TYR A 32 -0.10 -9.79 3.59
N HIS A 33 -0.20 -11.00 3.02
CA HIS A 33 -1.42 -11.79 3.01
C HIS A 33 -1.76 -12.44 4.37
N GLY A 34 -0.94 -12.23 5.40
CA GLY A 34 -1.15 -12.83 6.73
C GLY A 34 -0.87 -14.34 6.77
N GLN A 35 -0.03 -14.82 5.88
CA GLN A 35 0.38 -16.23 5.76
C GLN A 35 1.91 -16.36 5.75
N PRO A 36 2.62 -15.75 6.72
CA PRO A 36 4.07 -15.88 6.79
C PRO A 36 4.47 -17.32 7.13
N GLU A 37 5.64 -17.76 6.64
CA GLU A 37 6.13 -19.14 6.78
C GLU A 37 6.31 -19.58 8.24
N TRP A 38 6.60 -18.66 9.16
CA TRP A 38 6.78 -19.00 10.59
C TRP A 38 5.50 -19.41 11.32
N LEU A 39 4.31 -19.25 10.72
CA LEU A 39 3.07 -19.79 11.31
C LEU A 39 3.01 -21.30 11.23
N ASP A 40 3.68 -21.90 10.24
CA ASP A 40 3.76 -23.34 10.07
C ASP A 40 4.86 -23.97 10.95
N ASP A 41 5.89 -23.19 11.31
CA ASP A 41 7.05 -23.65 12.07
C ASP A 41 6.78 -23.83 13.57
N VAL A 42 5.83 -23.09 14.14
CA VAL A 42 5.59 -23.05 15.59
C VAL A 42 4.10 -23.15 15.89
N GLU A 43 3.72 -24.23 16.55
CA GLU A 43 2.32 -24.46 16.95
C GLU A 43 1.77 -23.37 17.87
N GLY A 44 0.59 -22.86 17.55
CA GLY A 44 -0.12 -21.86 18.37
C GLY A 44 0.25 -20.41 18.11
N ILE A 45 1.16 -20.11 17.18
CA ILE A 45 1.43 -18.72 16.78
C ILE A 45 0.31 -18.20 15.88
N LYS A 46 -0.05 -16.93 16.09
CA LYS A 46 -1.00 -16.16 15.29
C LYS A 46 -0.33 -14.88 14.80
N THR A 47 -0.63 -14.49 13.56
CA THR A 47 -0.17 -13.20 13.07
C THR A 47 -1.12 -12.07 13.44
N ILE A 48 -0.57 -10.92 13.85
CA ILE A 48 -1.27 -9.64 13.95
C ILE A 48 -1.40 -8.97 12.57
N ASN A 49 -0.66 -9.48 11.58
CA ASN A 49 -0.55 -8.93 10.22
C ASN A 49 -0.21 -7.43 10.19
N PHE A 50 0.79 -7.04 10.97
CA PHE A 50 1.19 -5.64 11.09
C PHE A 50 1.77 -5.08 9.79
N ALA A 51 2.37 -5.92 8.94
CA ALA A 51 2.85 -5.53 7.62
C ALA A 51 1.74 -4.92 6.74
N LYS A 52 0.53 -5.52 6.76
CA LYS A 52 -0.62 -4.96 6.05
C LYS A 52 -1.06 -3.62 6.65
N ALA A 53 -1.10 -3.52 7.99
CA ALA A 53 -1.46 -2.26 8.66
C ALA A 53 -0.48 -1.13 8.29
N LEU A 54 0.82 -1.44 8.23
CA LEU A 54 1.87 -0.51 7.83
C LEU A 54 1.69 -0.01 6.38
N CYS A 55 1.44 -0.92 5.43
CA CYS A 55 1.19 -0.58 4.03
C CYS A 55 -0.08 0.27 3.87
N SER A 56 -1.15 -0.10 4.57
CA SER A 56 -2.43 0.61 4.52
C SER A 56 -2.32 2.03 5.11
N GLU A 57 -1.57 2.19 6.21
CA GLU A 57 -1.32 3.51 6.81
C GLU A 57 -0.46 4.38 5.89
N THR A 58 0.59 3.81 5.28
CA THR A 58 1.39 4.52 4.28
C THR A 58 0.52 5.00 3.12
N ALA A 59 -0.30 4.11 2.54
CA ALA A 59 -1.18 4.45 1.44
C ALA A 59 -2.19 5.54 1.82
N ARG A 60 -2.73 5.49 3.04
CA ARG A 60 -3.64 6.52 3.58
C ARG A 60 -2.99 7.89 3.65
N LEU A 61 -1.76 7.96 4.14
CA LEU A 61 -1.03 9.22 4.26
C LEU A 61 -0.56 9.76 2.91
N VAL A 62 -0.12 8.89 2.00
CA VAL A 62 0.30 9.26 0.64
C VAL A 62 -0.84 9.88 -0.14
N THR A 63 -2.04 9.26 -0.09
CA THR A 63 -3.20 9.71 -0.86
C THR A 63 -4.08 10.71 -0.11
N LEU A 64 -3.63 11.19 1.06
CA LEU A 64 -4.36 12.19 1.84
C LEU A 64 -4.49 13.50 1.06
N GLY A 65 -5.74 13.86 0.75
CA GLY A 65 -6.07 15.11 0.06
C GLY A 65 -5.47 15.21 -1.35
N ILE A 66 -5.12 14.07 -2.00
CA ILE A 66 -4.57 14.09 -3.35
C ILE A 66 -5.56 14.74 -4.33
N GLY A 67 -5.06 15.70 -5.11
CA GLY A 67 -5.72 16.27 -6.29
C GLY A 67 -4.83 16.05 -7.51
N ILE A 68 -5.41 15.64 -8.64
CA ILE A 68 -4.71 15.45 -9.91
C ILE A 68 -5.46 16.25 -10.96
N HIS A 69 -4.82 17.28 -11.50
CA HIS A 69 -5.44 18.24 -12.42
C HIS A 69 -4.68 18.25 -13.74
N LEU A 70 -5.43 18.04 -14.83
CA LEU A 70 -4.91 18.12 -16.19
C LEU A 70 -5.60 19.24 -16.94
N GLU A 71 -4.81 20.20 -17.41
CA GLU A 71 -5.29 21.40 -18.11
C GLU A 71 -4.59 21.57 -19.45
N GLY A 72 -5.18 22.34 -20.37
CA GLY A 72 -4.58 22.74 -21.63
C GLY A 72 -5.47 22.58 -22.86
N SER A 73 -6.01 21.40 -23.14
CA SER A 73 -6.73 21.12 -24.38
C SER A 73 -7.87 20.09 -24.21
N ALA A 74 -8.58 19.79 -25.29
CA ALA A 74 -9.54 18.67 -25.32
C ALA A 74 -8.88 17.33 -24.98
N ARG A 75 -7.60 17.13 -25.30
CA ARG A 75 -6.80 15.98 -24.89
C ARG A 75 -6.65 15.95 -23.36
N ALA A 76 -6.32 17.06 -22.71
CA ALA A 76 -6.22 17.17 -21.26
C ALA A 76 -7.54 16.81 -20.59
N THR A 77 -8.66 17.30 -21.10
CA THR A 77 -10.01 16.97 -20.60
C THR A 77 -10.29 15.46 -20.69
N TRP A 78 -9.93 14.83 -21.80
CA TRP A 78 -10.10 13.38 -21.94
C TRP A 78 -9.21 12.60 -20.97
N LEU A 79 -7.94 12.99 -20.83
CA LEU A 79 -7.00 12.38 -19.87
C LEU A 79 -7.50 12.53 -18.44
N GLN A 80 -8.02 13.71 -18.06
CA GLN A 80 -8.64 13.94 -16.74
C GLN A 80 -9.74 12.92 -16.47
N GLN A 81 -10.66 12.73 -17.43
CA GLN A 81 -11.73 11.75 -17.29
C GLN A 81 -11.21 10.32 -17.05
N GLN A 82 -10.08 9.93 -17.71
CA GLN A 82 -9.49 8.61 -17.48
C GLN A 82 -8.91 8.48 -16.05
N ILE A 83 -8.29 9.52 -15.54
CA ILE A 83 -7.76 9.56 -14.16
C ILE A 83 -8.90 9.55 -13.14
N ASP A 84 -9.98 10.31 -13.37
CA ASP A 84 -11.15 10.34 -12.49
C ASP A 84 -11.81 8.96 -12.32
N LEU A 85 -11.85 8.15 -13.38
CA LEU A 85 -12.38 6.78 -13.34
C LEU A 85 -11.63 5.85 -12.39
N VAL A 86 -10.35 6.12 -12.15
CA VAL A 86 -9.49 5.26 -11.31
C VAL A 86 -9.09 5.91 -9.99
N TYR A 87 -9.50 7.15 -9.78
CA TYR A 87 -9.15 7.94 -8.59
C TYR A 87 -9.43 7.20 -7.27
N SER A 88 -10.58 6.55 -7.16
CA SER A 88 -10.96 5.77 -5.97
C SER A 88 -10.08 4.54 -5.70
N LYS A 89 -9.32 4.08 -6.69
CA LYS A 89 -8.45 2.90 -6.60
C LYS A 89 -6.99 3.25 -6.27
N LEU A 90 -6.62 4.53 -6.35
CA LEU A 90 -5.22 4.97 -6.15
C LEU A 90 -4.68 4.54 -4.79
N ARG A 91 -5.48 4.62 -3.74
CA ARG A 91 -5.07 4.20 -2.40
C ARG A 91 -4.71 2.71 -2.35
N ASP A 92 -5.53 1.86 -2.95
CA ASP A 92 -5.27 0.42 -2.99
C ASP A 92 -4.00 0.12 -3.82
N TRP A 93 -3.79 0.85 -4.92
CA TRP A 93 -2.60 0.69 -5.76
C TRP A 93 -1.31 1.10 -5.04
N VAL A 94 -1.36 2.19 -4.26
CA VAL A 94 -0.23 2.60 -3.40
C VAL A 94 0.00 1.55 -2.30
N GLU A 95 -1.06 1.01 -1.68
CA GLU A 95 -0.93 -0.06 -0.69
C GLU A 95 -0.24 -1.29 -1.29
N TYR A 96 -0.66 -1.71 -2.50
CA TYR A 96 0.02 -2.81 -3.21
C TYR A 96 1.47 -2.46 -3.56
N GLY A 97 1.74 -1.23 -3.99
CA GLY A 97 3.09 -0.75 -4.23
C GLY A 97 3.99 -0.87 -2.99
N CYS A 98 3.48 -0.46 -1.84
CA CYS A 98 4.17 -0.61 -0.56
C CYS A 98 4.38 -2.08 -0.15
N ALA A 99 3.40 -2.94 -0.45
CA ALA A 99 3.41 -4.36 -0.08
C ALA A 99 4.32 -5.22 -0.96
N TYR A 100 4.40 -4.92 -2.25
CA TYR A 100 5.19 -5.68 -3.23
C TYR A 100 6.49 -4.97 -3.64
N GLY A 101 6.70 -3.75 -3.18
CA GLY A 101 7.85 -2.91 -3.54
C GLY A 101 7.72 -2.24 -4.91
N THR A 102 6.95 -2.81 -5.81
CA THR A 102 6.69 -2.30 -7.16
C THR A 102 5.31 -2.69 -7.64
N VAL A 103 4.64 -1.78 -8.33
CA VAL A 103 3.46 -2.08 -9.15
C VAL A 103 3.55 -1.36 -10.49
N PHE A 104 2.88 -1.92 -11.48
CA PHE A 104 2.85 -1.38 -12.85
C PHE A 104 1.42 -0.99 -13.17
N LEU A 105 1.23 0.21 -13.72
CA LEU A 105 -0.04 0.73 -14.20
C LEU A 105 -0.03 0.76 -15.73
N LYS A 106 -0.98 0.11 -16.37
CA LYS A 106 -1.03 0.01 -17.82
C LYS A 106 -2.44 0.30 -18.35
N PRO A 107 -2.58 1.11 -19.42
CA PRO A 107 -3.85 1.28 -20.11
C PRO A 107 -4.38 -0.06 -20.67
N ASN A 108 -5.67 -0.32 -20.44
CA ASN A 108 -6.35 -1.51 -20.94
C ASN A 108 -7.73 -1.10 -21.53
N GLY A 109 -7.70 -0.55 -22.73
CA GLY A 109 -8.91 -0.09 -23.40
C GLY A 109 -9.58 1.10 -22.70
N THR A 110 -10.56 0.85 -21.86
CA THR A 110 -11.37 1.88 -21.17
C THR A 110 -10.95 2.13 -19.71
N SER A 111 -9.88 1.48 -19.23
CA SER A 111 -9.44 1.60 -17.85
C SER A 111 -7.93 1.44 -17.72
N LEU A 112 -7.43 1.61 -16.51
CA LEU A 112 -6.06 1.26 -16.11
C LEU A 112 -6.10 -0.03 -15.30
N ASP A 113 -5.20 -0.95 -15.62
CA ASP A 113 -4.95 -2.16 -14.86
C ASP A 113 -3.68 -2.02 -14.02
N VAL A 114 -3.69 -2.62 -12.84
CA VAL A 114 -2.54 -2.72 -11.95
C VAL A 114 -1.96 -4.14 -12.01
N PHE A 115 -0.66 -4.24 -12.12
CA PHE A 115 0.07 -5.50 -12.12
C PHE A 115 1.10 -5.51 -11.00
N THR A 116 1.18 -6.62 -10.30
CA THR A 116 2.21 -6.87 -9.28
C THR A 116 3.42 -7.57 -9.91
N PRO A 117 4.58 -7.63 -9.23
CA PRO A 117 5.72 -8.41 -9.72
C PRO A 117 5.42 -9.89 -9.98
N ALA A 118 4.34 -10.43 -9.38
CA ALA A 118 3.88 -11.79 -9.63
C ALA A 118 3.24 -11.98 -11.01
N ASP A 119 2.70 -10.90 -11.60
CA ASP A 119 1.96 -10.92 -12.87
C ASP A 119 2.78 -10.40 -14.05
N VAL A 120 4.08 -10.17 -13.85
CA VAL A 120 4.97 -9.68 -14.90
C VAL A 120 6.24 -10.51 -15.01
N LEU A 121 6.85 -10.49 -16.20
CA LEU A 121 8.19 -10.98 -16.45
C LEU A 121 9.03 -9.83 -16.99
N LEU A 122 10.05 -9.42 -16.24
CA LEU A 122 11.01 -8.41 -16.69
C LEU A 122 12.06 -9.07 -17.58
N VAL A 123 12.30 -8.48 -18.76
CA VAL A 123 13.16 -9.05 -19.80
C VAL A 123 14.36 -8.17 -20.09
N ASP A 124 14.19 -6.85 -20.03
CA ASP A 124 15.24 -5.90 -20.35
C ASP A 124 15.09 -4.59 -19.58
N TYR A 125 16.22 -3.99 -19.20
CA TYR A 125 16.29 -2.67 -18.58
C TYR A 125 17.62 -1.98 -18.89
N ASP A 126 17.63 -0.68 -18.75
CA ASP A 126 18.82 0.15 -18.88
C ASP A 126 18.83 1.19 -17.77
N ASN A 127 19.86 1.19 -16.93
CA ASN A 127 20.01 2.10 -15.82
C ASN A 127 18.74 2.18 -14.91
N LEU A 128 18.17 1.02 -14.57
CA LEU A 128 16.94 0.84 -13.81
C LEU A 128 15.62 1.20 -14.55
N ASP A 129 15.69 1.71 -15.77
CA ASP A 129 14.51 1.93 -16.62
C ASP A 129 14.15 0.65 -17.36
N VAL A 130 12.92 0.17 -17.17
CA VAL A 130 12.43 -1.06 -17.79
C VAL A 130 12.20 -0.82 -19.28
N ARG A 131 12.90 -1.59 -20.13
CA ARG A 131 12.79 -1.55 -21.59
C ARG A 131 12.04 -2.73 -22.19
N GLY A 132 12.00 -3.85 -21.45
CA GLY A 132 11.32 -5.07 -21.89
C GLY A 132 10.55 -5.70 -20.73
N ILE A 133 9.22 -5.89 -20.89
CA ILE A 133 8.34 -6.47 -19.87
C ILE A 133 7.21 -7.24 -20.53
N ILE A 134 6.86 -8.40 -19.96
CA ILE A 134 5.69 -9.19 -20.35
C ILE A 134 4.67 -9.12 -19.23
N PHE A 135 3.47 -8.64 -19.54
CA PHE A 135 2.32 -8.61 -18.64
C PHE A 135 1.46 -9.85 -18.82
N LYS A 136 0.98 -10.41 -17.72
CA LYS A 136 0.01 -11.49 -17.69
C LYS A 136 -1.37 -10.94 -17.35
N ASP A 137 -2.27 -10.87 -18.31
CA ASP A 137 -3.68 -10.50 -18.14
C ASP A 137 -4.55 -11.76 -18.26
N SER A 138 -5.46 -11.99 -17.31
CA SER A 138 -6.28 -13.19 -17.28
C SER A 138 -7.74 -12.88 -16.97
N TYR A 139 -8.65 -13.65 -17.59
CA TYR A 139 -10.07 -13.60 -17.26
C TYR A 139 -10.69 -14.99 -17.33
N GLN A 140 -11.76 -15.18 -16.58
CA GLN A 140 -12.55 -16.40 -16.63
C GLN A 140 -13.79 -16.22 -17.51
N SER A 141 -14.05 -17.22 -18.38
CA SER A 141 -15.29 -17.31 -19.14
C SER A 141 -15.82 -18.75 -19.03
N GLY A 142 -16.94 -18.90 -18.33
CA GLY A 142 -17.50 -20.20 -17.97
C GLY A 142 -16.53 -20.98 -17.07
N LYS A 143 -16.14 -22.19 -17.54
CA LYS A 143 -15.19 -23.07 -16.81
C LYS A 143 -13.75 -22.94 -17.31
N LYS A 144 -13.46 -21.96 -18.15
CA LYS A 144 -12.15 -21.79 -18.78
C LYS A 144 -11.53 -20.46 -18.33
N TRP A 145 -10.24 -20.48 -18.17
CA TRP A 145 -9.40 -19.33 -17.98
C TRP A 145 -8.70 -19.00 -19.28
N TYR A 146 -8.78 -17.74 -19.67
CA TYR A 146 -8.07 -17.18 -20.81
C TYR A 146 -7.00 -16.25 -20.29
N THR A 147 -5.78 -16.43 -20.74
CA THR A 147 -4.62 -15.60 -20.35
C THR A 147 -3.97 -15.02 -21.58
N ARG A 148 -3.69 -13.73 -21.55
CA ARG A 148 -2.89 -13.04 -22.53
C ARG A 148 -1.55 -12.70 -21.93
N LEU A 149 -0.49 -12.99 -22.67
CA LEU A 149 0.85 -12.47 -22.43
C LEU A 149 1.08 -11.33 -23.42
N GLU A 150 1.32 -10.13 -22.90
CA GLU A 150 1.51 -8.90 -23.65
C GLU A 150 2.92 -8.40 -23.42
N TYR A 151 3.78 -8.54 -24.44
CA TYR A 151 5.20 -8.20 -24.40
C TYR A 151 5.44 -6.82 -24.94
N HIS A 152 5.82 -5.89 -24.11
CA HIS A 152 6.22 -4.53 -24.41
C HIS A 152 7.75 -4.45 -24.47
N ARG A 153 8.32 -3.87 -25.54
CA ARG A 153 9.77 -3.76 -25.69
C ARG A 153 10.22 -2.63 -26.59
N PHE A 154 11.37 -2.06 -26.24
CA PHE A 154 12.18 -1.28 -27.15
C PHE A 154 13.17 -2.21 -27.87
N VAL A 155 13.31 -2.07 -29.19
CA VAL A 155 14.22 -2.90 -29.99
C VAL A 155 15.28 -2.00 -30.62
N GLU A 156 16.56 -2.28 -30.36
CA GLU A 156 17.64 -1.55 -30.99
C GLU A 156 17.66 -1.89 -32.48
N THR A 157 17.57 -0.87 -33.33
CA THR A 157 17.73 -0.95 -34.78
C THR A 157 18.71 0.11 -35.24
N VAL A 158 19.45 -0.18 -36.32
CA VAL A 158 20.40 0.78 -36.92
C VAL A 158 19.87 1.18 -38.30
N GLN A 159 19.56 2.46 -38.46
CA GLN A 159 19.16 3.03 -39.73
C GLN A 159 20.11 4.19 -40.08
N ASP A 160 20.73 4.12 -41.25
CA ASP A 160 21.70 5.12 -41.73
C ASP A 160 22.84 5.43 -40.75
N GLY A 161 23.28 4.41 -39.98
CA GLY A 161 24.32 4.53 -38.95
C GLY A 161 23.87 5.14 -37.63
N VAL A 162 22.58 5.48 -37.48
CA VAL A 162 21.96 5.98 -36.25
C VAL A 162 21.25 4.84 -35.53
N LYS A 163 21.49 4.70 -34.22
CA LYS A 163 20.75 3.78 -33.36
C LYS A 163 19.38 4.35 -33.04
N LEU A 164 18.36 3.58 -33.35
CA LEU A 164 16.97 3.87 -33.05
C LEU A 164 16.42 2.77 -32.13
N TYR A 165 15.45 3.12 -31.30
CA TYR A 165 14.79 2.21 -30.35
C TYR A 165 13.27 2.24 -30.54
N PRO A 166 12.73 1.75 -31.68
CA PRO A 166 11.31 1.65 -31.88
C PRO A 166 10.64 0.73 -30.84
N TYR A 167 9.42 1.11 -30.46
CA TYR A 167 8.63 0.40 -29.45
C TYR A 167 7.64 -0.56 -30.10
N TYR A 168 7.59 -1.79 -29.59
CA TYR A 168 6.71 -2.84 -30.10
C TYR A 168 5.91 -3.48 -28.98
N VAL A 169 4.72 -3.98 -29.33
CA VAL A 169 3.89 -4.83 -28.46
C VAL A 169 3.56 -6.13 -29.18
N SER A 170 3.77 -7.25 -28.51
CA SER A 170 3.42 -8.58 -29.02
C SER A 170 2.45 -9.27 -28.08
N ASN A 171 1.39 -9.90 -28.61
CA ASN A 171 0.36 -10.55 -27.83
C ASN A 171 0.30 -12.04 -28.15
N ARG A 172 0.18 -12.88 -27.11
CA ARG A 172 -0.08 -14.32 -27.23
C ARG A 172 -1.17 -14.69 -26.24
N ALA A 173 -2.15 -15.48 -26.69
CA ALA A 173 -3.27 -15.88 -25.83
C ALA A 173 -3.30 -17.38 -25.61
N TYR A 174 -3.78 -17.79 -24.46
CA TYR A 174 -3.84 -19.17 -23.99
C TYR A 174 -5.19 -19.45 -23.34
N VAL A 175 -5.55 -20.74 -23.31
CA VAL A 175 -6.76 -21.21 -22.64
C VAL A 175 -6.44 -22.39 -21.73
N SER A 176 -6.91 -22.33 -20.48
CA SER A 176 -6.69 -23.34 -19.46
C SER A 176 -7.97 -23.68 -18.72
N LYS A 177 -7.95 -24.78 -17.96
CA LYS A 177 -8.99 -25.15 -16.99
C LYS A 177 -8.70 -24.62 -15.58
N SER A 178 -7.49 -24.11 -15.32
CA SER A 178 -7.04 -23.59 -14.03
C SER A 178 -6.48 -22.17 -14.20
N ALA A 179 -6.68 -21.32 -13.19
CA ALA A 179 -6.07 -19.98 -13.12
C ALA A 179 -4.53 -20.01 -13.01
N GLU A 180 -3.98 -21.11 -12.48
CA GLU A 180 -2.55 -21.25 -12.22
C GLU A 180 -1.74 -21.70 -13.45
N SER A 181 -2.40 -22.23 -14.48
CA SER A 181 -1.79 -22.74 -15.70
C SER A 181 -2.12 -21.86 -16.89
N LEU A 182 -1.18 -21.61 -17.80
CA LEU A 182 -1.46 -20.96 -19.08
C LEU A 182 -2.30 -21.86 -20.01
N GLY A 183 -2.01 -23.15 -20.05
CA GLY A 183 -2.69 -24.12 -20.90
C GLY A 183 -2.25 -24.05 -22.36
N ASP A 184 -3.20 -24.24 -23.30
CA ASP A 184 -2.92 -24.35 -24.72
C ASP A 184 -3.03 -22.97 -25.41
N PRO A 185 -2.18 -22.69 -26.43
CA PRO A 185 -2.29 -21.47 -27.22
C PRO A 185 -3.63 -21.38 -27.95
N VAL A 186 -4.20 -20.19 -28.02
CA VAL A 186 -5.46 -19.88 -28.69
C VAL A 186 -5.34 -18.58 -29.49
N PRO A 187 -5.89 -18.49 -30.72
CA PRO A 187 -5.88 -17.25 -31.46
C PRO A 187 -6.61 -16.13 -30.70
N LEU A 188 -6.07 -14.89 -30.75
CA LEU A 188 -6.68 -13.72 -30.11
C LEU A 188 -8.14 -13.52 -30.51
N THR A 189 -8.49 -13.83 -31.77
CA THR A 189 -9.85 -13.73 -32.32
C THR A 189 -10.91 -14.55 -31.57
N ARG A 190 -10.51 -15.51 -30.74
CA ARG A 190 -11.40 -16.34 -29.89
C ARG A 190 -11.47 -15.86 -28.44
N THR A 191 -10.93 -14.70 -28.14
CA THR A 191 -10.81 -14.14 -26.79
C THR A 191 -11.42 -12.74 -26.72
N LYS A 192 -11.48 -12.13 -25.53
CA LYS A 192 -11.91 -10.71 -25.37
C LYS A 192 -10.94 -9.73 -26.05
N TRP A 193 -9.77 -10.19 -26.48
CA TRP A 193 -8.73 -9.38 -27.14
C TRP A 193 -8.71 -9.54 -28.66
N ALA A 194 -9.84 -9.89 -29.26
CA ALA A 194 -9.98 -10.18 -30.71
C ALA A 194 -9.54 -9.01 -31.61
N ASP A 195 -9.68 -7.77 -31.11
CA ASP A 195 -9.33 -6.56 -31.86
C ASP A 195 -7.84 -6.18 -31.75
N MET A 196 -7.06 -6.94 -30.98
CA MET A 196 -5.62 -6.69 -30.81
C MET A 196 -4.80 -7.47 -31.84
N LEU A 197 -3.67 -6.88 -32.27
CA LEU A 197 -2.72 -7.53 -33.16
C LEU A 197 -1.81 -8.49 -32.34
N GLU A 198 -1.46 -9.63 -32.95
CA GLU A 198 -0.45 -10.54 -32.37
C GLU A 198 0.91 -9.87 -32.27
N ASP A 199 1.34 -9.14 -33.32
CA ASP A 199 2.55 -8.34 -33.33
C ASP A 199 2.22 -6.98 -33.96
N THR A 200 2.48 -5.89 -33.23
CA THR A 200 2.24 -4.54 -33.73
C THR A 200 3.37 -4.07 -34.64
N PRO A 201 3.09 -3.16 -35.60
CA PRO A 201 4.14 -2.34 -36.17
C PRO A 201 4.80 -1.47 -35.08
N PRO A 202 5.92 -0.77 -35.40
CA PRO A 202 6.48 0.21 -34.47
C PRO A 202 5.40 1.20 -34.02
N ILE A 203 5.24 1.36 -32.71
CA ILE A 203 4.27 2.29 -32.14
C ILE A 203 4.90 3.69 -32.15
N LEU A 204 4.14 4.65 -32.66
CA LEU A 204 4.53 6.05 -32.77
C LEU A 204 3.50 6.92 -32.02
N LYS A 205 3.96 8.02 -31.43
CA LYS A 205 3.09 9.09 -30.93
C LYS A 205 2.81 10.11 -32.05
N ALA A 206 1.71 10.83 -31.96
CA ALA A 206 1.42 11.88 -32.92
C ALA A 206 2.45 13.04 -32.82
N PRO A 207 2.94 13.61 -33.95
CA PRO A 207 2.55 13.38 -35.34
C PRO A 207 3.37 12.31 -36.11
N GLY A 208 3.81 11.22 -35.48
CA GLY A 208 4.58 10.15 -36.10
C GLY A 208 6.00 10.02 -35.53
N GLU A 209 6.20 10.48 -34.30
CA GLU A 209 7.46 10.39 -33.59
C GLU A 209 7.59 9.05 -32.83
N PRO A 210 8.82 8.48 -32.72
CA PRO A 210 9.06 7.31 -31.89
C PRO A 210 8.78 7.61 -30.41
N LEU A 211 8.43 6.56 -29.65
CA LEU A 211 8.24 6.67 -28.21
C LEU A 211 9.60 6.82 -27.51
N ASP A 212 9.64 7.71 -26.53
CA ASP A 212 10.76 7.95 -25.61
C ASP A 212 10.56 7.26 -24.25
N LYS A 213 9.32 6.89 -23.92
CA LYS A 213 8.96 6.18 -22.69
C LYS A 213 8.06 4.98 -23.00
N PRO A 214 8.04 3.96 -22.12
CA PRO A 214 7.16 2.81 -22.30
C PRO A 214 5.68 3.19 -22.10
N MET A 215 4.76 2.34 -22.61
CA MET A 215 3.32 2.55 -22.50
C MET A 215 2.76 2.00 -21.17
N PHE A 216 3.44 2.22 -20.08
CA PHE A 216 3.01 1.88 -18.72
C PHE A 216 3.73 2.75 -17.69
N GLY A 217 3.12 2.97 -16.54
CA GLY A 217 3.74 3.60 -15.38
C GLY A 217 4.30 2.57 -14.41
N ILE A 218 5.35 2.92 -13.69
CA ILE A 218 5.96 2.10 -12.66
C ILE A 218 5.96 2.88 -11.35
N PHE A 219 5.26 2.38 -10.36
CA PHE A 219 5.43 2.82 -8.98
C PHE A 219 6.46 1.92 -8.32
N ARG A 220 7.47 2.50 -7.71
CA ARG A 220 8.51 1.80 -6.97
C ARG A 220 8.69 2.47 -5.61
N THR A 221 8.85 1.69 -4.55
CA THR A 221 9.17 2.23 -3.22
C THR A 221 10.50 3.01 -3.26
N PRO A 222 10.64 4.10 -2.51
CA PRO A 222 11.82 4.97 -2.57
C PRO A 222 13.07 4.35 -1.93
N GLN A 223 12.93 3.24 -1.21
CA GLN A 223 14.05 2.58 -0.54
C GLN A 223 15.01 1.94 -1.55
N ALA A 224 16.33 2.02 -1.27
CA ALA A 224 17.32 1.35 -2.07
C ALA A 224 17.16 -0.17 -1.99
N ASN A 225 17.32 -0.85 -3.13
CA ASN A 225 17.27 -2.31 -3.18
C ASN A 225 18.63 -2.89 -2.71
N ASN A 226 18.65 -3.51 -1.54
CA ASN A 226 19.83 -4.15 -0.97
C ASN A 226 19.86 -5.67 -1.18
N VAL A 227 18.83 -6.24 -1.81
CA VAL A 227 18.79 -7.65 -2.21
C VAL A 227 19.47 -7.83 -3.57
N ASP A 228 19.16 -6.94 -4.51
CA ASP A 228 19.74 -6.92 -5.84
C ASP A 228 19.85 -5.46 -6.33
N ILE A 229 21.04 -4.89 -6.21
CA ILE A 229 21.31 -3.48 -6.52
C ILE A 229 21.04 -3.17 -8.02
N SER A 230 21.18 -4.16 -8.89
CA SER A 230 20.98 -4.01 -10.32
C SER A 230 19.52 -4.16 -10.75
N SER A 231 18.66 -4.67 -9.88
CA SER A 231 17.25 -4.89 -10.19
C SER A 231 16.48 -3.57 -10.31
N PRO A 232 15.66 -3.40 -11.36
CA PRO A 232 14.76 -2.26 -11.49
C PRO A 232 13.55 -2.32 -10.56
N LEU A 233 13.37 -3.42 -9.81
CA LEU A 233 12.30 -3.58 -8.84
C LEU A 233 12.68 -2.96 -7.49
N GLY A 234 11.71 -2.32 -6.83
CA GLY A 234 11.81 -1.89 -5.44
C GLY A 234 11.53 -3.03 -4.46
N LEU A 235 11.81 -2.79 -3.19
CA LEU A 235 11.53 -3.71 -2.10
C LEU A 235 10.27 -3.28 -1.32
N PRO A 236 9.48 -4.22 -0.78
CA PRO A 236 8.40 -3.91 0.16
C PRO A 236 8.90 -3.05 1.31
N ILE A 237 8.11 -2.05 1.75
CA ILE A 237 8.53 -1.08 2.77
C ILE A 237 8.90 -1.71 4.11
N PHE A 238 8.40 -2.91 4.40
CA PHE A 238 8.68 -3.68 5.61
C PHE A 238 9.75 -4.77 5.43
N ARG A 239 10.41 -4.84 4.25
CA ARG A 239 11.39 -5.90 3.95
C ARG A 239 12.50 -6.00 4.99
N GLU A 240 13.01 -4.85 5.46
CA GLU A 240 14.07 -4.77 6.46
C GLU A 240 13.64 -5.16 7.89
N ALA A 241 12.31 -5.29 8.11
CA ALA A 241 11.74 -5.58 9.41
C ALA A 241 11.12 -6.99 9.50
N VAL A 242 11.47 -7.89 8.59
CA VAL A 242 10.86 -9.24 8.52
C VAL A 242 11.12 -10.05 9.80
N GLU A 243 12.32 -9.96 10.38
CA GLU A 243 12.63 -10.66 11.63
C GLU A 243 11.85 -10.08 12.81
N GLU A 244 11.73 -8.77 12.90
CA GLU A 244 10.95 -8.11 13.95
C GLU A 244 9.44 -8.37 13.79
N LEU A 245 8.94 -8.54 12.57
CA LEU A 245 7.55 -8.96 12.33
C LEU A 245 7.29 -10.37 12.86
N LYS A 246 8.25 -11.28 12.68
CA LYS A 246 8.20 -12.63 13.28
C LYS A 246 8.18 -12.56 14.80
N ASP A 247 9.10 -11.79 15.38
CA ASP A 247 9.16 -11.61 16.84
C ASP A 247 7.90 -10.95 17.40
N LEU A 248 7.29 -10.03 16.67
CA LEU A 248 6.02 -9.39 17.03
C LEU A 248 4.88 -10.42 17.08
N ASP A 249 4.75 -11.29 16.08
CA ASP A 249 3.74 -12.34 16.05
C ASP A 249 3.91 -13.32 17.21
N ILE A 250 5.17 -13.67 17.55
CA ILE A 250 5.50 -14.50 18.72
C ILE A 250 5.12 -13.79 20.02
N ALA A 251 5.50 -12.53 20.18
CA ALA A 251 5.20 -11.74 21.39
C ALA A 251 3.69 -11.56 21.58
N TYR A 252 2.97 -11.26 20.50
CA TYR A 252 1.51 -11.15 20.50
C TYR A 252 0.83 -12.46 20.91
N SER A 253 1.26 -13.58 20.36
CA SER A 253 0.71 -14.90 20.67
C SER A 253 0.98 -15.31 22.11
N ARG A 254 2.19 -15.04 22.63
CA ARG A 254 2.56 -15.28 24.03
C ARG A 254 1.78 -14.43 25.02
N ASN A 255 1.44 -13.18 24.65
CA ASN A 255 0.60 -12.33 25.50
C ASN A 255 -0.79 -12.94 25.72
N ALA A 256 -1.40 -13.48 24.65
CA ALA A 256 -2.67 -14.20 24.77
C ALA A 256 -2.55 -15.48 25.63
N GLY A 257 -1.44 -16.20 25.49
CA GLY A 257 -1.12 -17.40 26.30
C GLY A 257 -0.99 -17.07 27.79
N GLU A 258 -0.32 -15.97 28.15
CA GLU A 258 -0.16 -15.58 29.56
C GLU A 258 -1.49 -15.19 30.22
N ILE A 259 -2.37 -14.50 29.51
CA ILE A 259 -3.72 -14.21 30.00
C ILE A 259 -4.45 -15.52 30.35
N PHE A 260 -4.21 -16.55 29.55
CA PHE A 260 -4.76 -17.88 29.80
C PHE A 260 -4.07 -18.56 30.99
N ASP A 261 -2.74 -18.55 31.06
CA ASP A 261 -1.93 -19.20 32.10
C ASP A 261 -2.01 -18.48 33.45
N SER A 262 -2.39 -17.19 33.48
CA SER A 262 -2.58 -16.38 34.69
C SER A 262 -3.88 -16.69 35.44
N GLN A 263 -4.68 -17.62 34.95
CA GLN A 263 -5.88 -18.04 35.68
C GLN A 263 -5.47 -18.65 37.01
N LYS A 264 -6.31 -18.38 38.04
CA LYS A 264 -6.13 -18.95 39.36
C LYS A 264 -6.06 -20.48 39.29
N ILE A 265 -4.97 -21.03 39.79
CA ILE A 265 -4.74 -22.48 39.88
C ILE A 265 -4.96 -22.90 41.32
N ILE A 266 -5.79 -23.88 41.54
CA ILE A 266 -5.99 -24.50 42.85
C ILE A 266 -5.39 -25.89 42.83
N LEU A 267 -4.37 -26.11 43.67
CA LEU A 267 -3.82 -27.42 43.95
C LEU A 267 -4.53 -27.98 45.20
N ALA A 268 -5.25 -29.06 45.04
CA ALA A 268 -5.99 -29.67 46.11
C ALA A 268 -5.81 -31.19 46.16
N ASP A 269 -5.90 -31.76 47.35
CA ASP A 269 -5.95 -33.21 47.52
C ASP A 269 -7.17 -33.80 46.86
N ASP A 270 -7.04 -34.99 46.28
CA ASP A 270 -8.15 -35.71 45.62
C ASP A 270 -9.38 -35.86 46.51
N ARG A 271 -9.18 -35.94 47.83
CA ARG A 271 -10.28 -36.06 48.80
C ARG A 271 -11.14 -34.80 48.89
N LEU A 272 -10.56 -33.63 48.62
CA LEU A 272 -11.30 -32.35 48.62
C LEU A 272 -12.06 -32.13 47.29
N LEU A 273 -11.72 -32.90 46.27
CA LEU A 273 -12.32 -32.80 44.92
C LEU A 273 -13.50 -33.75 44.72
N TYR A 274 -13.83 -34.58 45.72
CA TYR A 274 -14.95 -35.50 45.68
C TYR A 274 -16.09 -34.98 46.53
N GLU A 275 -17.20 -34.63 45.93
CA GLU A 275 -18.47 -34.38 46.58
C GLU A 275 -19.44 -35.51 46.16
N ASP A 276 -20.05 -36.19 47.13
CA ASP A 276 -21.03 -37.29 46.94
C ASP A 276 -20.57 -38.40 45.95
N GLY A 277 -19.28 -38.76 45.98
CA GLY A 277 -18.75 -39.85 45.15
C GLY A 277 -18.58 -39.48 43.66
N LYS A 278 -18.83 -38.23 43.29
CA LYS A 278 -18.61 -37.72 41.90
C LYS A 278 -17.35 -36.87 41.85
N ASN A 279 -16.47 -37.23 40.95
CA ASN A 279 -15.28 -36.44 40.65
C ASN A 279 -15.70 -35.07 40.10
N LEU A 280 -15.33 -33.98 40.75
CA LEU A 280 -15.40 -32.65 40.18
C LEU A 280 -14.49 -32.62 38.96
N LYS A 281 -15.05 -32.92 37.79
CA LYS A 281 -14.29 -32.99 36.56
C LYS A 281 -13.58 -31.65 36.35
N THR A 282 -12.28 -31.72 36.21
CA THR A 282 -11.47 -30.62 35.66
C THR A 282 -12.09 -30.20 34.32
N ARG A 283 -12.65 -29.02 34.26
CA ARG A 283 -13.19 -28.46 33.03
C ARG A 283 -12.05 -27.90 32.20
N GLY A 284 -12.17 -28.04 30.89
CA GLY A 284 -11.16 -27.54 29.96
C GLY A 284 -11.03 -26.02 30.00
N PRO A 285 -9.94 -25.48 29.43
CA PRO A 285 -9.57 -24.07 29.51
C PRO A 285 -10.60 -23.07 28.94
N TYR A 286 -11.56 -23.54 28.19
CA TYR A 286 -12.60 -22.72 27.54
C TYR A 286 -13.98 -22.78 28.23
N ASP A 287 -14.07 -23.29 29.46
CA ASP A 287 -15.34 -23.26 30.15
C ASP A 287 -15.65 -21.82 30.60
N ALA A 288 -16.55 -21.16 29.86
CA ALA A 288 -16.93 -19.76 30.01
C ALA A 288 -17.50 -19.35 31.36
N LYS A 289 -17.53 -20.25 32.33
CA LYS A 289 -18.15 -20.01 33.66
C LYS A 289 -17.14 -19.69 34.77
N GLY A 290 -15.86 -19.39 34.44
CA GLY A 290 -14.91 -18.85 35.41
C GLY A 290 -14.51 -19.79 36.54
N MET A 291 -14.64 -21.10 36.35
CA MET A 291 -14.18 -22.07 37.36
C MET A 291 -12.65 -22.17 37.35
N PRO A 292 -12.02 -22.14 38.52
CA PRO A 292 -10.57 -22.27 38.62
C PRO A 292 -10.10 -23.64 38.13
N HIS A 293 -8.90 -23.68 37.54
CA HIS A 293 -8.25 -24.92 37.15
C HIS A 293 -7.85 -25.72 38.39
N TYR A 294 -8.38 -26.92 38.48
CA TYR A 294 -7.98 -27.88 39.51
C TYR A 294 -6.92 -28.82 38.96
N VAL A 295 -5.76 -28.85 39.57
CA VAL A 295 -4.72 -29.82 39.26
C VAL A 295 -4.76 -30.91 40.33
N LYS A 296 -4.87 -32.18 39.90
CA LYS A 296 -4.84 -33.31 40.82
C LYS A 296 -3.55 -33.33 41.62
N ASN A 297 -3.64 -33.79 42.87
CA ASN A 297 -2.55 -34.00 43.78
C ASN A 297 -1.47 -34.89 43.13
N VAL A 298 -0.26 -34.36 43.07
CA VAL A 298 0.95 -35.08 42.61
C VAL A 298 1.67 -35.73 43.82
N PHE A 299 1.28 -35.41 45.03
CA PHE A 299 1.97 -35.81 46.25
C PHE A 299 1.22 -36.98 46.94
N GLY A 300 1.85 -38.16 46.88
CA GLY A 300 1.28 -39.37 47.47
C GLY A 300 1.18 -39.33 48.97
N ASN A 301 0.23 -40.03 49.46
CA ASN A 301 0.05 -40.83 50.66
C ASN A 301 0.34 -40.29 52.08
N ASP A 302 0.73 -39.04 52.35
CA ASP A 302 0.85 -38.55 53.72
C ASP A 302 -0.34 -37.73 54.17
N ALA A 303 -0.87 -38.10 55.32
CA ALA A 303 -2.16 -37.85 55.89
C ALA A 303 -2.55 -36.38 56.21
N LYS A 304 -2.13 -35.40 55.46
CA LYS A 304 -2.59 -34.01 55.61
C LYS A 304 -3.27 -33.51 54.35
N GLU A 305 -4.50 -33.00 54.51
CA GLU A 305 -5.23 -32.31 53.49
C GLU A 305 -4.38 -31.15 52.92
N PHE A 306 -4.06 -31.22 51.65
CA PHE A 306 -3.28 -30.20 50.98
C PHE A 306 -4.23 -29.33 50.13
N TYR A 307 -4.19 -28.03 50.36
CA TYR A 307 -4.87 -27.01 49.58
C TYR A 307 -3.95 -25.82 49.38
N GLN A 308 -3.65 -25.47 48.15
CA GLN A 308 -2.86 -24.30 47.81
C GLN A 308 -3.47 -23.56 46.63
N GLU A 309 -3.68 -22.27 46.80
CA GLU A 309 -4.03 -21.36 45.71
C GLU A 309 -2.79 -20.70 45.13
N ILE A 310 -2.64 -20.79 43.82
CA ILE A 310 -1.61 -20.11 43.08
C ILE A 310 -2.34 -19.06 42.22
N ASN A 311 -2.06 -17.78 42.49
CA ASN A 311 -2.51 -16.66 41.70
C ASN A 311 -1.30 -16.06 40.99
N PRO A 312 -0.99 -16.46 39.74
CA PRO A 312 0.06 -15.85 38.98
C PRO A 312 -0.21 -14.36 38.78
N GLN A 313 0.80 -13.52 38.93
CA GLN A 313 0.67 -12.10 38.62
C GLN A 313 0.80 -11.91 37.10
N LEU A 314 -0.13 -11.14 36.53
CA LEU A 314 -0.07 -10.72 35.13
C LEU A 314 1.03 -9.67 34.95
N ASN A 315 1.99 -9.93 34.06
CA ASN A 315 3.03 -8.98 33.67
C ASN A 315 2.65 -8.20 32.40
N THR A 316 1.38 -7.79 32.30
CA THR A 316 0.81 -7.18 31.10
C THR A 316 1.57 -5.94 30.65
N ASP A 317 1.95 -5.06 31.59
CA ASP A 317 2.65 -3.82 31.24
C ASP A 317 4.04 -4.08 30.64
N VAL A 318 4.79 -5.05 31.18
CA VAL A 318 6.11 -5.42 30.66
C VAL A 318 5.98 -5.98 29.22
N ARG A 319 4.94 -6.78 28.97
CA ARG A 319 4.70 -7.36 27.65
C ARG A 319 4.22 -6.32 26.63
N ILE A 320 3.31 -5.44 27.04
CA ILE A 320 2.87 -4.33 26.18
C ILE A 320 4.03 -3.44 25.81
N ASN A 321 4.93 -3.14 26.77
CA ASN A 321 6.15 -2.38 26.49
C ASN A 321 7.08 -3.12 25.50
N GLY A 322 7.22 -4.45 25.63
CA GLY A 322 7.95 -5.27 24.67
C GLY A 322 7.34 -5.23 23.26
N ILE A 323 6.02 -5.35 23.15
CA ILE A 323 5.30 -5.23 21.88
C ILE A 323 5.46 -3.82 21.29
N ASN A 324 5.33 -2.76 22.09
CA ASN A 324 5.51 -1.37 21.64
C ASN A 324 6.93 -1.12 21.11
N ASN A 325 7.95 -1.71 21.75
CA ASN A 325 9.32 -1.62 21.25
C ASN A 325 9.47 -2.28 19.86
N LEU A 326 8.86 -3.44 19.64
CA LEU A 326 8.89 -4.10 18.35
C LEU A 326 8.13 -3.29 17.28
N LEU A 327 6.94 -2.80 17.61
CA LEU A 327 6.15 -1.93 16.70
C LEU A 327 6.96 -0.68 16.31
N SER A 328 7.63 -0.05 17.27
CA SER A 328 8.45 1.12 17.05
C SER A 328 9.66 0.83 16.16
N GLN A 329 10.34 -0.32 16.35
CA GLN A 329 11.46 -0.75 15.53
C GLN A 329 11.02 -1.05 14.10
N ILE A 330 9.91 -1.78 13.91
CA ILE A 330 9.34 -2.08 12.60
C ILE A 330 8.97 -0.78 11.88
N GLY A 331 8.25 0.12 12.56
CA GLY A 331 7.89 1.43 12.01
C GLY A 331 9.12 2.23 11.60
N TYR A 332 10.15 2.30 12.45
CA TYR A 332 11.41 3.00 12.16
C TYR A 332 12.12 2.44 10.92
N LYS A 333 12.21 1.11 10.79
CA LYS A 333 12.81 0.46 9.61
C LYS A 333 12.01 0.72 8.33
N ALA A 334 10.70 0.86 8.44
CA ALA A 334 9.82 1.17 7.31
C ALA A 334 9.79 2.65 6.91
N GLY A 335 10.45 3.55 7.67
CA GLY A 335 10.53 4.98 7.36
C GLY A 335 9.72 5.89 8.27
N PHE A 336 8.95 5.34 9.21
CA PHE A 336 8.18 6.13 10.18
C PHE A 336 9.04 6.67 11.33
N ALA A 337 8.55 7.68 12.00
CA ALA A 337 9.16 8.19 13.23
C ALA A 337 9.09 7.15 14.35
N ASN A 338 10.06 7.22 15.28
CA ASN A 338 10.06 6.33 16.44
C ASN A 338 8.82 6.58 17.30
N GLY A 339 8.12 5.51 17.69
CA GLY A 339 6.90 5.61 18.50
C GLY A 339 5.63 5.97 17.72
N TYR A 340 5.66 6.06 16.38
CA TYR A 340 4.45 6.30 15.56
C TYR A 340 3.39 5.20 15.76
N PHE A 341 3.84 3.95 15.85
CA PHE A 341 2.99 2.79 16.10
C PHE A 341 3.22 2.27 17.53
N VAL A 342 2.39 2.70 18.47
CA VAL A 342 2.44 2.22 19.86
C VAL A 342 1.03 2.05 20.41
N PHE A 343 0.86 1.10 21.33
CA PHE A 343 -0.38 0.94 22.11
C PHE A 343 -0.22 1.71 23.44
N ASN A 344 -1.26 2.44 23.82
CA ASN A 344 -1.34 3.16 25.10
C ASN A 344 -0.27 4.26 25.29
N GLU A 345 -0.18 5.24 24.40
CA GLU A 345 0.48 6.48 24.75
C GLU A 345 -0.29 7.24 25.84
N SER A 346 0.33 7.35 27.01
CA SER A 346 -0.01 8.46 27.90
C SER A 346 0.58 9.72 27.26
N SER A 347 -0.21 10.41 26.46
CA SER A 347 0.18 11.67 25.85
C SER A 347 0.45 12.69 26.95
N GLY A 348 1.74 12.85 27.32
CA GLY A 348 2.19 14.08 27.97
C GLY A 348 1.85 15.24 27.02
N ILE A 349 1.54 16.40 27.58
CA ILE A 349 1.27 17.62 26.81
C ILE A 349 2.54 17.94 26.00
N GLN A 350 2.56 17.54 24.72
CA GLN A 350 3.62 17.93 23.77
C GLN A 350 3.19 19.23 23.09
N THR A 351 4.17 20.10 22.83
CA THR A 351 3.92 21.29 22.01
C THR A 351 3.81 20.90 20.53
N ALA A 352 2.99 21.59 19.75
CA ALA A 352 2.82 21.33 18.31
C ALA A 352 4.17 21.26 17.57
N THR A 353 5.09 22.16 17.89
CA THR A 353 6.46 22.18 17.33
C THR A 353 7.29 20.94 17.71
N GLY A 354 7.09 20.37 18.91
CA GLY A 354 7.74 19.15 19.33
C GLY A 354 7.23 17.93 18.54
N VAL A 355 5.92 17.86 18.33
CA VAL A 355 5.28 16.81 17.52
C VAL A 355 5.75 16.87 16.05
N GLU A 356 5.84 18.07 15.48
CA GLU A 356 6.35 18.26 14.11
C GLU A 356 7.80 17.79 13.97
N ALA A 357 8.66 18.12 14.93
CA ALA A 357 10.07 17.69 14.93
C ALA A 357 10.21 16.18 15.07
N ASP A 358 9.43 15.57 15.95
CA ASP A 358 9.45 14.12 16.17
C ASP A 358 8.93 13.35 14.96
N GLN A 359 7.97 13.91 14.21
CA GLN A 359 7.35 13.24 13.05
C GLN A 359 8.01 13.61 11.71
N GLN A 360 9.03 14.45 11.68
CA GLN A 360 9.70 14.90 10.45
C GLN A 360 10.14 13.72 9.55
N ARG A 361 10.59 12.61 10.17
CA ARG A 361 10.99 11.40 9.44
C ARG A 361 9.82 10.79 8.67
N THR A 362 8.65 10.66 9.30
CA THR A 362 7.43 10.16 8.65
C THR A 362 7.03 11.07 7.49
N VAL A 363 7.04 12.38 7.70
CA VAL A 363 6.69 13.36 6.66
C VAL A 363 7.61 13.23 5.45
N GLN A 364 8.93 13.11 5.68
CA GLN A 364 9.89 12.94 4.59
C GLN A 364 9.67 11.63 3.85
N PHE A 365 9.50 10.52 4.55
CA PHE A 365 9.21 9.23 3.94
C PHE A 365 7.93 9.27 3.07
N ILE A 366 6.85 9.87 3.57
CA ILE A 366 5.61 9.98 2.79
C ILE A 366 5.80 10.89 1.56
N LYS A 367 6.59 11.95 1.65
CA LYS A 367 6.94 12.79 0.49
C LYS A 367 7.71 11.99 -0.56
N ASP A 368 8.71 11.22 -0.14
CA ASP A 368 9.48 10.38 -1.06
C ASP A 368 8.59 9.34 -1.78
N VAL A 369 7.58 8.79 -1.09
CA VAL A 369 6.58 7.89 -1.70
C VAL A 369 5.64 8.65 -2.65
N ARG A 370 5.24 9.89 -2.32
CA ARG A 370 4.44 10.76 -3.21
C ARG A 370 5.19 11.06 -4.51
N ASP A 371 6.47 11.38 -4.43
CA ASP A 371 7.31 11.64 -5.61
C ASP A 371 7.34 10.41 -6.55
N GLN A 372 7.38 9.19 -5.98
CA GLN A 372 7.31 7.96 -6.78
C GLN A 372 5.91 7.75 -7.38
N LEU A 373 4.85 8.13 -6.69
CA LEU A 373 3.49 8.08 -7.21
C LEU A 373 3.30 9.07 -8.36
N GLU A 374 3.78 10.32 -8.23
CA GLU A 374 3.76 11.31 -9.30
C GLU A 374 4.47 10.81 -10.54
N ALA A 375 5.70 10.32 -10.40
CA ALA A 375 6.47 9.77 -11.52
C ALA A 375 5.74 8.61 -12.23
N CYS A 376 5.08 7.73 -11.46
CA CYS A 376 4.27 6.65 -11.99
C CYS A 376 3.04 7.17 -12.74
N LEU A 377 2.34 8.15 -12.19
CA LEU A 377 1.16 8.75 -12.81
C LEU A 377 1.52 9.52 -14.07
N ASP A 378 2.62 10.27 -14.09
CA ASP A 378 3.13 10.95 -15.29
C ASP A 378 3.41 9.97 -16.43
N ALA A 379 4.09 8.85 -16.13
CA ALA A 379 4.33 7.79 -17.11
C ALA A 379 3.02 7.13 -17.58
N THR A 380 2.06 6.96 -16.68
CA THR A 380 0.74 6.40 -16.99
C THR A 380 -0.09 7.35 -17.87
N ILE A 381 -0.06 8.65 -17.58
CA ILE A 381 -0.73 9.69 -18.39
C ILE A 381 -0.09 9.78 -19.78
N TYR A 382 1.25 9.69 -19.86
CA TYR A 382 1.95 9.58 -21.13
C TYR A 382 1.46 8.35 -21.93
N ALA A 383 1.38 7.18 -21.29
CA ALA A 383 0.88 5.97 -21.94
C ALA A 383 -0.56 6.11 -22.43
N LEU A 384 -1.46 6.74 -21.64
CA LEU A 384 -2.83 7.07 -22.04
C LEU A 384 -2.86 8.04 -23.22
N ASN A 385 -1.98 9.04 -23.25
CA ASN A 385 -1.87 9.97 -24.36
C ASN A 385 -1.51 9.26 -25.67
N VAL A 386 -0.49 8.37 -25.65
CA VAL A 386 -0.12 7.53 -26.82
C VAL A 386 -1.28 6.62 -27.20
N TYR A 387 -1.95 6.04 -26.22
CA TYR A 387 -3.11 5.17 -26.44
C TYR A 387 -4.26 5.93 -27.14
N ALA A 388 -4.51 7.17 -26.76
CA ALA A 388 -5.48 8.02 -27.41
C ALA A 388 -5.12 8.37 -28.86
N ASP A 389 -3.82 8.48 -29.17
CA ASP A 389 -3.35 8.68 -30.55
C ASP A 389 -3.57 7.42 -31.40
N LEU A 390 -3.26 6.24 -30.88
CA LEU A 390 -3.39 4.97 -31.58
C LEU A 390 -4.83 4.65 -31.98
N TYR A 391 -5.77 4.96 -31.09
CA TYR A 391 -7.19 4.63 -31.28
C TYR A 391 -8.07 5.84 -31.64
N GLY A 392 -7.49 7.03 -31.84
CA GLY A 392 -8.21 8.23 -32.19
C GLY A 392 -9.28 8.65 -31.17
N LEU A 393 -9.02 8.46 -29.88
CA LEU A 393 -10.02 8.64 -28.80
C LEU A 393 -10.25 10.10 -28.45
N SER A 394 -9.29 10.97 -28.74
CA SER A 394 -9.36 12.40 -28.48
C SER A 394 -8.43 13.16 -29.45
N PRO A 395 -8.72 14.41 -29.83
CA PRO A 395 -7.84 15.22 -30.65
C PRO A 395 -6.47 15.39 -29.99
N VAL A 396 -5.40 15.44 -30.80
CA VAL A 396 -4.05 15.74 -30.35
C VAL A 396 -3.98 17.17 -29.79
N GLY A 397 -3.37 17.35 -28.63
CA GLY A 397 -3.23 18.66 -27.99
C GLY A 397 -2.30 18.63 -26.80
N PRO A 398 -1.80 19.80 -26.37
CA PRO A 398 -0.96 19.91 -25.18
C PRO A 398 -1.76 19.61 -23.91
N TYR A 399 -1.06 19.11 -22.89
CA TYR A 399 -1.59 18.95 -21.54
C TYR A 399 -0.49 19.25 -20.52
N GLU A 400 -0.91 19.77 -19.39
CA GLU A 400 -0.06 19.99 -18.22
C GLU A 400 -0.70 19.28 -17.02
N VAL A 401 0.10 18.63 -16.21
CA VAL A 401 -0.35 17.87 -15.04
C VAL A 401 0.10 18.61 -13.80
N THR A 402 -0.81 18.81 -12.87
CA THR A 402 -0.53 19.41 -11.56
C THR A 402 -1.04 18.46 -10.47
N TYR A 403 -0.19 18.23 -9.48
CA TYR A 403 -0.52 17.41 -8.31
C TYR A 403 -0.69 18.31 -7.09
N ASP A 404 -1.73 18.07 -6.31
CA ASP A 404 -1.95 18.69 -5.02
C ASP A 404 -2.08 17.59 -3.96
N PHE A 405 -1.38 17.74 -2.83
CA PHE A 405 -1.43 16.77 -1.74
C PHE A 405 -1.78 17.48 -0.45
N GLY A 406 -2.70 16.88 0.31
CA GLY A 406 -3.02 17.35 1.64
C GLY A 406 -1.81 17.34 2.56
N ASP A 407 -1.77 18.29 3.48
CA ASP A 407 -0.73 18.36 4.50
C ASP A 407 -0.85 17.18 5.47
N ILE A 408 0.27 16.47 5.70
CA ILE A 408 0.32 15.26 6.53
C ILE A 408 0.17 15.60 8.01
N LEU A 409 0.66 16.77 8.41
CA LEU A 409 0.64 17.29 9.79
C LEU A 409 -0.24 18.53 9.92
N TYR A 410 -1.35 18.60 9.18
CA TYR A 410 -2.19 19.76 9.18
C TYR A 410 -2.84 19.99 10.55
N ASP A 411 -2.29 20.92 11.31
CA ASP A 411 -2.93 21.49 12.48
C ASP A 411 -3.86 22.65 12.07
N ARG A 412 -5.14 22.31 11.91
CA ARG A 412 -6.17 23.26 11.49
C ARG A 412 -6.28 24.46 12.46
N GLU A 413 -6.06 24.25 13.74
CA GLU A 413 -6.16 25.32 14.73
C GLU A 413 -4.95 26.26 14.69
N ALA A 414 -3.74 25.71 14.56
CA ALA A 414 -2.55 26.52 14.39
C ALA A 414 -2.58 27.32 13.09
N ASP A 415 -3.05 26.71 11.99
CA ASP A 415 -3.20 27.42 10.70
C ASP A 415 -4.29 28.50 10.79
N ARG A 416 -5.45 28.22 11.38
CA ARG A 416 -6.49 29.21 11.66
C ARG A 416 -5.95 30.38 12.48
N SER A 417 -5.20 30.14 13.54
CA SER A 417 -4.58 31.17 14.37
C SER A 417 -3.59 32.02 13.59
N ARG A 418 -2.74 31.42 12.77
CA ARG A 418 -1.76 32.09 11.91
C ARG A 418 -2.47 32.96 10.87
N TRP A 419 -3.47 32.43 10.18
CA TRP A 419 -4.24 33.20 9.20
C TRP A 419 -5.04 34.33 9.84
N TRP A 420 -5.59 34.08 11.04
CA TRP A 420 -6.25 35.14 11.80
C TRP A 420 -5.30 36.30 12.18
N GLN A 421 -4.04 35.96 12.53
CA GLN A 421 -2.99 36.97 12.75
C GLN A 421 -2.69 37.76 11.47
N TYR A 422 -2.67 37.16 10.30
CA TYR A 422 -2.48 37.88 9.03
C TYR A 422 -3.65 38.81 8.73
N VAL A 423 -4.87 38.41 9.01
CA VAL A 423 -6.07 39.25 8.91
C VAL A 423 -5.97 40.43 9.87
N THR A 424 -5.65 40.21 11.15
CA THR A 424 -5.53 41.25 12.15
C THR A 424 -4.38 42.22 11.87
N GLN A 425 -3.32 41.75 11.19
CA GLN A 425 -2.20 42.61 10.72
C GLN A 425 -2.48 43.32 9.39
N GLY A 426 -3.66 43.11 8.80
CA GLY A 426 -4.03 43.74 7.52
C GLY A 426 -3.28 43.17 6.30
N LYS A 427 -2.61 42.01 6.43
CA LYS A 427 -1.86 41.39 5.33
C LYS A 427 -2.75 40.58 4.38
N VAL A 428 -3.90 40.13 4.87
CA VAL A 428 -4.88 39.32 4.12
C VAL A 428 -6.28 39.87 4.41
N PRO A 429 -7.16 40.01 3.41
CA PRO A 429 -8.55 40.45 3.64
C PRO A 429 -9.30 39.44 4.52
N ALA A 430 -10.14 39.94 5.43
CA ALA A 430 -10.88 39.08 6.37
C ALA A 430 -11.81 38.06 5.66
N TRP A 431 -12.42 38.44 4.52
CA TRP A 431 -13.30 37.51 3.76
C TRP A 431 -12.58 36.25 3.31
N TYR A 432 -11.26 36.32 3.01
CA TYR A 432 -10.47 35.18 2.58
C TYR A 432 -10.36 34.11 3.68
N TYR A 433 -10.29 34.53 4.95
CA TYR A 433 -10.31 33.61 6.09
C TYR A 433 -11.61 32.80 6.17
N PHE A 434 -12.77 33.45 5.96
CA PHE A 434 -14.07 32.80 5.99
C PHE A 434 -14.27 31.83 4.84
N VAL A 435 -13.79 32.16 3.64
CA VAL A 435 -13.76 31.23 2.50
C VAL A 435 -12.92 30.00 2.82
N LYS A 436 -11.70 30.21 3.33
CA LYS A 436 -10.72 29.13 3.54
C LYS A 436 -11.09 28.19 4.70
N PHE A 437 -11.57 28.70 5.81
CA PHE A 437 -11.75 27.94 7.04
C PHE A 437 -13.21 27.63 7.41
N GLU A 438 -14.15 28.43 6.95
CA GLU A 438 -15.58 28.23 7.24
C GLU A 438 -16.34 27.68 6.02
N GLY A 439 -15.70 27.56 4.86
CA GLY A 439 -16.29 26.99 3.65
C GLY A 439 -17.36 27.89 3.01
N MET A 440 -17.32 29.19 3.28
CA MET A 440 -18.26 30.16 2.70
C MET A 440 -17.91 30.44 1.23
N THR A 441 -18.90 30.80 0.43
CA THR A 441 -18.62 31.29 -0.92
C THR A 441 -17.93 32.67 -0.82
N GLU A 442 -17.16 33.03 -1.85
CA GLU A 442 -16.46 34.33 -1.87
C GLU A 442 -17.44 35.49 -1.77
N GLU A 443 -18.63 35.39 -2.40
CA GLU A 443 -19.68 36.39 -2.37
C GLU A 443 -20.25 36.57 -0.96
N ASP A 444 -20.61 35.45 -0.30
CA ASP A 444 -21.16 35.48 1.07
C ASP A 444 -20.15 35.98 2.09
N ALA A 445 -18.88 35.57 1.95
CA ALA A 445 -17.79 35.99 2.84
C ALA A 445 -17.49 37.50 2.70
N LYS A 446 -17.52 38.04 1.49
CA LYS A 446 -17.37 39.49 1.24
C LYS A 446 -18.55 40.29 1.80
N ALA A 447 -19.79 39.83 1.55
CA ALA A 447 -20.98 40.46 2.08
C ALA A 447 -20.98 40.48 3.61
N MET A 448 -20.62 39.37 4.27
CA MET A 448 -20.51 39.27 5.72
C MET A 448 -19.47 40.22 6.31
N VAL A 449 -18.31 40.38 5.68
CA VAL A 449 -17.24 41.28 6.14
C VAL A 449 -17.65 42.76 5.93
N GLU A 450 -18.35 43.07 4.84
CA GLU A 450 -18.86 44.41 4.54
C GLU A 450 -19.97 44.82 5.53
N GLU A 451 -20.87 43.89 5.86
CA GLU A 451 -21.93 44.08 6.86
C GLU A 451 -21.40 44.23 8.29
N ALA A 452 -20.27 43.61 8.60
CA ALA A 452 -19.60 43.69 9.90
C ALA A 452 -18.73 44.91 10.11
N GLN A 453 -18.46 45.72 9.05
CA GLN A 453 -17.72 46.98 9.20
C GLN A 453 -18.64 48.02 9.86
N PRO A 454 -18.24 48.63 10.98
CA PRO A 454 -19.04 49.70 11.58
C PRO A 454 -19.15 50.85 10.59
N ASP A 455 -20.35 51.33 10.39
CA ASP A 455 -20.68 52.52 9.59
C ASP A 455 -19.97 53.74 10.17
N GLU A 456 -18.70 53.97 9.80
CA GLU A 456 -17.97 55.20 10.18
C GLU A 456 -18.63 56.47 9.63
N LYS A 457 -19.61 56.36 8.75
CA LYS A 457 -20.36 57.48 8.16
C LYS A 457 -21.55 57.96 8.99
N ARG A 458 -21.97 57.27 10.05
CA ARG A 458 -23.11 57.69 10.88
C ARG A 458 -22.76 58.55 12.08
N LEU A 459 -21.48 58.79 12.36
CA LEU A 459 -21.04 59.55 13.51
C LEU A 459 -20.82 61.07 13.23
N PHE A 460 -20.96 61.56 11.97
CA PHE A 460 -20.70 62.93 11.60
C PHE A 460 -21.84 63.63 10.83
N ASP A 461 -23.01 63.00 10.69
CA ASP A 461 -24.19 63.63 10.01
C ASP A 461 -25.35 63.98 10.96
N GLU A 462 -25.11 64.18 12.25
CA GLU A 462 -26.04 64.86 13.16
C GLU A 462 -25.39 66.10 13.75
N GLU A 463 -25.39 67.18 13.00
CA GLU A 463 -25.50 68.58 13.44
C GLU A 463 -26.33 69.37 12.44
#